data_bb17925695c232f894d93624a3f18616
#
_entry.id   bb17925695c232f894d93624a3f18616
#
_cell.length_a   1.000
_cell.length_b   1.000
_cell.length_c   1.000
_cell.angle_alpha   90.00
_cell.angle_beta   90.00
_cell.angle_gamma   90.00
#
_symmetry.space_group_name_H-M   'P 1'
#
loop_
_entity.id
_entity.type
_entity.pdbx_description
1 polymer ?
#
loop_
_entity_poly.entity_id
_entity_poly.type
_entity_poly.pdbx_seq_one_letter_code
_entity_poly.pdbx_strand_id
1 'polypeptide(L)'
;MSTETKNLIEKSGTDDDKTSVTIAHISDLHAGSGYFIPNLLKQAVDEINRLSPDVVVVTGDLTDAGFRQEYKTAKTFLDMLECENVVVIPGNHDSRNVGYIHFEELFGLRNNVLKIPGVTIVGLDTSEPDLDSGRIGRERYRWLEEHFSITDGIKILALHHHLLPVPGTGRERNVCYDAGDTLQVLTRTGVDLVLSGHKHVPHVWRLEDLVVSTAGTTSSLRVRGKVKPCYNVVMLEGKRMRIYRKYPFAGQDLIVDLMLNEKRHCKWDRVEAELGVRPNQ
;
A
#
# COMPACT_ATOMS: atom_id res chain seq x y z
N MET A 1 -17.44 46.62 -45.57
CA MET A 1 -17.27 45.16 -45.63
C MET A 1 -16.18 44.80 -44.64
N SER A 2 -16.57 44.50 -43.44
CA SER A 2 -15.67 44.14 -42.33
C SER A 2 -15.82 42.66 -42.06
N THR A 3 -14.72 41.94 -42.24
CA THR A 3 -14.60 40.50 -41.93
C THR A 3 -14.19 40.35 -40.49
N GLU A 4 -15.11 39.89 -39.66
CA GLU A 4 -14.85 39.45 -38.26
C GLU A 4 -14.12 38.10 -38.27
N THR A 5 -12.88 38.12 -37.80
CA THR A 5 -12.11 36.91 -37.52
C THR A 5 -12.48 36.41 -36.12
N LYS A 6 -13.26 35.34 -36.05
CA LYS A 6 -13.54 34.61 -34.79
C LYS A 6 -12.29 33.87 -34.36
N ASN A 7 -11.67 34.31 -33.27
CA ASN A 7 -10.66 33.54 -32.52
C ASN A 7 -11.35 32.39 -31.82
N LEU A 8 -11.15 31.16 -32.31
CA LEU A 8 -11.40 29.93 -31.62
C LEU A 8 -10.27 29.70 -30.61
N ILE A 9 -10.55 29.96 -29.34
CA ILE A 9 -9.69 29.51 -28.24
C ILE A 9 -10.01 28.02 -28.05
N GLU A 10 -9.15 27.16 -28.59
CA GLU A 10 -9.14 25.75 -28.24
C GLU A 10 -8.72 25.64 -26.77
N LYS A 11 -9.65 25.21 -25.91
CA LYS A 11 -9.36 24.76 -24.56
C LYS A 11 -8.74 23.37 -24.68
N SER A 12 -7.42 23.29 -24.67
CA SER A 12 -6.70 22.06 -24.37
C SER A 12 -6.78 21.81 -22.84
N GLY A 13 -7.92 21.34 -22.38
CA GLY A 13 -8.05 20.73 -21.06
C GLY A 13 -7.54 19.31 -21.19
N THR A 14 -6.39 19.01 -20.62
CA THR A 14 -5.92 17.65 -20.44
C THR A 14 -6.88 16.91 -19.49
N ASP A 15 -7.30 15.72 -19.86
CA ASP A 15 -8.29 14.88 -19.15
C ASP A 15 -7.80 14.38 -17.76
N ASP A 16 -6.58 14.75 -17.37
CA ASP A 16 -5.90 14.38 -16.12
C ASP A 16 -6.52 15.00 -14.84
N ASP A 17 -7.39 16.01 -14.99
CA ASP A 17 -7.90 16.79 -13.84
C ASP A 17 -9.19 16.22 -13.22
N LYS A 18 -9.70 15.07 -13.68
CA LYS A 18 -11.01 14.53 -13.25
C LYS A 18 -10.98 13.22 -12.48
N THR A 19 -9.84 12.57 -12.33
CA THR A 19 -9.79 11.27 -11.65
C THR A 19 -9.86 11.47 -10.13
N SER A 20 -10.98 11.08 -9.53
CA SER A 20 -11.13 10.97 -8.08
C SER A 20 -11.15 9.49 -7.73
N VAL A 21 -10.20 9.04 -6.91
CA VAL A 21 -10.09 7.65 -6.46
C VAL A 21 -9.97 7.62 -4.94
N THR A 22 -10.80 6.81 -4.31
CA THR A 22 -10.77 6.56 -2.86
C THR A 22 -10.30 5.15 -2.59
N ILE A 23 -9.26 5.00 -1.76
CA ILE A 23 -8.67 3.71 -1.39
C ILE A 23 -8.81 3.53 0.11
N ALA A 24 -9.44 2.43 0.56
CA ALA A 24 -9.37 2.01 1.95
C ALA A 24 -8.17 1.07 2.15
N HIS A 25 -7.32 1.36 3.13
CA HIS A 25 -6.11 0.59 3.43
C HIS A 25 -6.19 0.01 4.83
N ILE A 26 -6.39 -1.29 4.93
CA ILE A 26 -6.43 -2.07 6.17
C ILE A 26 -5.24 -3.02 6.24
N SER A 27 -4.83 -3.40 7.46
CA SER A 27 -3.65 -4.24 7.70
C SER A 27 -3.71 -4.92 9.07
N ASP A 28 -2.90 -5.95 9.25
CA ASP A 28 -2.60 -6.55 10.55
C ASP A 28 -3.89 -6.96 11.30
N LEU A 29 -4.69 -7.82 10.66
CA LEU A 29 -5.97 -8.30 11.20
C LEU A 29 -5.75 -9.27 12.36
N HIS A 30 -4.76 -10.16 12.24
CA HIS A 30 -4.39 -11.17 13.22
C HIS A 30 -5.56 -12.03 13.70
N ALA A 31 -6.40 -12.51 12.77
CA ALA A 31 -7.45 -13.47 13.08
C ALA A 31 -6.82 -14.72 13.73
N GLY A 32 -7.43 -15.19 14.81
CA GLY A 32 -6.91 -16.30 15.63
C GLY A 32 -6.07 -15.87 16.83
N SER A 33 -5.54 -14.64 16.83
CA SER A 33 -4.82 -14.10 17.99
C SER A 33 -5.74 -13.90 19.19
N GLY A 34 -5.21 -14.07 20.40
CA GLY A 34 -5.89 -13.68 21.63
C GLY A 34 -6.16 -12.17 21.75
N TYR A 35 -5.55 -11.38 20.88
CA TYR A 35 -5.75 -9.92 20.78
C TYR A 35 -6.71 -9.51 19.66
N PHE A 36 -7.18 -10.44 18.86
CA PHE A 36 -8.13 -10.19 17.77
C PHE A 36 -9.50 -9.78 18.33
N ILE A 37 -10.02 -8.66 17.84
CA ILE A 37 -11.34 -8.15 18.24
C ILE A 37 -12.25 -8.15 17.00
N PRO A 38 -13.08 -9.18 16.82
CA PRO A 38 -13.96 -9.32 15.66
C PRO A 38 -14.85 -8.09 15.42
N ASN A 39 -15.35 -7.47 16.51
CA ASN A 39 -16.21 -6.30 16.40
C ASN A 39 -15.49 -5.06 15.83
N LEU A 40 -14.18 -4.91 16.05
CA LEU A 40 -13.40 -3.84 15.42
C LEU A 40 -13.28 -4.06 13.92
N LEU A 41 -13.01 -5.30 13.49
CA LEU A 41 -12.92 -5.63 12.07
C LEU A 41 -14.27 -5.46 11.38
N LYS A 42 -15.33 -5.97 12.02
CA LYS A 42 -16.69 -5.80 11.48
C LYS A 42 -17.05 -4.32 11.32
N GLN A 43 -16.78 -3.51 12.33
CA GLN A 43 -17.05 -2.07 12.25
C GLN A 43 -16.23 -1.39 11.16
N ALA A 44 -14.94 -1.75 11.00
CA ALA A 44 -14.10 -1.21 9.93
C ALA A 44 -14.69 -1.56 8.56
N VAL A 45 -15.10 -2.82 8.35
CA VAL A 45 -15.76 -3.26 7.11
C VAL A 45 -17.06 -2.49 6.88
N ASP A 46 -17.93 -2.37 7.88
CA ASP A 46 -19.19 -1.60 7.78
C ASP A 46 -18.93 -0.12 7.44
N GLU A 47 -17.86 0.49 7.99
CA GLU A 47 -17.47 1.86 7.67
C GLU A 47 -16.89 2.00 6.27
N ILE A 48 -16.11 1.02 5.81
CA ILE A 48 -15.56 0.96 4.46
C ILE A 48 -16.68 0.80 3.43
N ASN A 49 -17.65 -0.07 3.68
CA ASN A 49 -18.80 -0.23 2.78
C ASN A 49 -19.61 1.06 2.66
N ARG A 50 -19.86 1.77 3.80
CA ARG A 50 -20.51 3.11 3.77
C ARG A 50 -19.68 4.17 3.04
N LEU A 51 -18.37 4.05 3.03
CA LEU A 51 -17.49 4.95 2.29
C LEU A 51 -17.54 4.68 0.79
N SER A 52 -17.89 3.44 0.39
CA SER A 52 -17.91 2.98 -1.00
C SER A 52 -16.62 3.31 -1.75
N PRO A 53 -15.44 2.82 -1.29
CA PRO A 53 -14.17 3.12 -1.94
C PRO A 53 -14.07 2.44 -3.30
N ASP A 54 -13.26 3.01 -4.19
CA ASP A 54 -12.95 2.42 -5.49
C ASP A 54 -12.05 1.18 -5.36
N VAL A 55 -11.23 1.14 -4.31
CA VAL A 55 -10.31 0.03 -4.02
C VAL A 55 -10.19 -0.19 -2.52
N VAL A 56 -10.11 -1.46 -2.12
CA VAL A 56 -9.63 -1.86 -0.78
C VAL A 56 -8.27 -2.53 -0.91
N VAL A 57 -7.29 -2.09 -0.14
CA VAL A 57 -5.95 -2.69 -0.07
C VAL A 57 -5.75 -3.29 1.31
N VAL A 58 -5.40 -4.58 1.35
CA VAL A 58 -5.13 -5.34 2.58
C VAL A 58 -3.65 -5.74 2.59
N THR A 59 -2.88 -5.13 3.47
CA THR A 59 -1.41 -5.29 3.49
C THR A 59 -0.93 -6.33 4.50
N GLY A 60 -1.58 -7.49 4.52
CA GLY A 60 -1.08 -8.71 5.18
C GLY A 60 -1.35 -8.81 6.68
N ASP A 61 -0.78 -9.84 7.27
CA ASP A 61 -1.03 -10.33 8.62
C ASP A 61 -2.54 -10.52 8.87
N LEU A 62 -3.17 -11.26 7.94
CA LEU A 62 -4.57 -11.67 8.04
C LEU A 62 -4.78 -12.61 9.21
N THR A 63 -3.78 -13.47 9.47
CA THR A 63 -3.76 -14.54 10.47
C THR A 63 -2.73 -14.24 11.57
N ASP A 64 -2.79 -14.99 12.68
CA ASP A 64 -1.77 -14.90 13.72
C ASP A 64 -0.64 -15.94 13.52
N ALA A 65 -0.97 -17.12 13.02
CA ALA A 65 -0.03 -18.22 12.85
C ALA A 65 -0.11 -18.95 11.49
N GLY A 66 -0.83 -18.42 10.51
CA GLY A 66 -0.94 -19.01 9.17
C GLY A 66 -1.83 -20.25 9.10
N PHE A 67 -2.60 -20.57 10.14
CA PHE A 67 -3.48 -21.73 10.12
C PHE A 67 -4.71 -21.50 9.24
N ARG A 68 -5.12 -22.53 8.54
CA ARG A 68 -6.28 -22.50 7.63
C ARG A 68 -7.56 -21.95 8.29
N GLN A 69 -7.78 -22.28 9.56
CA GLN A 69 -8.96 -21.79 10.28
C GLN A 69 -8.92 -20.28 10.54
N GLU A 70 -7.74 -19.74 10.78
CA GLU A 70 -7.52 -18.30 10.94
C GLU A 70 -7.80 -17.57 9.63
N TYR A 71 -7.31 -18.12 8.51
CA TYR A 71 -7.62 -17.60 7.16
C TYR A 71 -9.10 -17.62 6.85
N LYS A 72 -9.83 -18.70 7.20
CA LYS A 72 -11.28 -18.74 7.02
C LYS A 72 -11.98 -17.66 7.83
N THR A 73 -11.50 -17.39 9.05
CA THR A 73 -12.03 -16.31 9.87
C THR A 73 -11.79 -14.96 9.22
N ALA A 74 -10.55 -14.66 8.81
CA ALA A 74 -10.22 -13.40 8.11
C ALA A 74 -11.06 -13.24 6.85
N LYS A 75 -11.15 -14.31 6.03
CA LYS A 75 -11.93 -14.31 4.79
C LYS A 75 -13.41 -14.03 5.04
N THR A 76 -14.01 -14.58 6.10
CA THR A 76 -15.41 -14.30 6.43
C THR A 76 -15.69 -12.79 6.57
N PHE A 77 -14.76 -12.03 7.15
CA PHE A 77 -14.91 -10.57 7.25
C PHE A 77 -14.60 -9.85 5.93
N LEU A 78 -13.56 -10.30 5.23
CA LEU A 78 -13.18 -9.67 3.95
C LEU A 78 -14.23 -9.91 2.86
N ASP A 79 -14.94 -11.05 2.89
CA ASP A 79 -16.06 -11.34 1.98
C ASP A 79 -17.31 -10.47 2.25
N MET A 80 -17.34 -9.73 3.36
CA MET A 80 -18.38 -8.73 3.64
C MET A 80 -18.08 -7.37 2.99
N LEU A 81 -16.91 -7.17 2.39
CA LEU A 81 -16.59 -5.96 1.64
C LEU A 81 -17.43 -5.90 0.35
N GLU A 82 -18.08 -4.76 0.14
CA GLU A 82 -18.92 -4.51 -1.05
C GLU A 82 -18.12 -3.84 -2.19
N CYS A 83 -16.79 -3.82 -2.10
CA CYS A 83 -15.90 -3.25 -3.11
C CYS A 83 -15.49 -4.32 -4.12
N GLU A 84 -15.63 -4.04 -5.42
CA GLU A 84 -15.23 -4.97 -6.49
C GLU A 84 -13.71 -5.13 -6.60
N ASN A 85 -12.97 -4.07 -6.30
CA ASN A 85 -11.51 -4.05 -6.44
C ASN A 85 -10.87 -4.25 -5.08
N VAL A 86 -10.43 -5.46 -4.77
CA VAL A 86 -9.74 -5.78 -3.52
C VAL A 86 -8.36 -6.35 -3.83
N VAL A 87 -7.32 -5.67 -3.34
CA VAL A 87 -5.93 -6.12 -3.41
C VAL A 87 -5.56 -6.70 -2.05
N VAL A 88 -5.25 -7.98 -2.00
CA VAL A 88 -4.81 -8.66 -0.76
C VAL A 88 -3.42 -9.21 -0.97
N ILE A 89 -2.52 -8.95 -0.06
CA ILE A 89 -1.18 -9.54 -0.01
C ILE A 89 -0.93 -10.18 1.34
N PRO A 90 -0.06 -11.19 1.44
CA PRO A 90 0.26 -11.81 2.72
C PRO A 90 1.26 -10.98 3.53
N GLY A 91 1.25 -11.17 4.87
CA GLY A 91 2.29 -10.73 5.78
C GLY A 91 3.16 -11.89 6.28
N ASN A 92 4.09 -11.60 7.21
CA ASN A 92 4.96 -12.64 7.75
C ASN A 92 4.21 -13.66 8.61
N HIS A 93 3.15 -13.26 9.33
CA HIS A 93 2.30 -14.20 10.07
C HIS A 93 1.54 -15.14 9.15
N ASP A 94 1.17 -14.68 7.98
CA ASP A 94 0.48 -15.46 6.95
C ASP A 94 1.36 -16.52 6.30
N SER A 95 2.67 -16.39 6.38
CA SER A 95 3.63 -17.33 5.82
C SER A 95 4.16 -18.36 6.82
N ARG A 96 3.69 -18.31 8.08
CA ARG A 96 4.01 -19.31 9.10
C ARG A 96 3.28 -20.61 8.84
N ASN A 97 3.87 -21.73 9.32
CA ASN A 97 3.23 -23.05 9.28
C ASN A 97 2.64 -23.40 7.91
N VAL A 98 3.38 -23.15 6.83
CA VAL A 98 2.96 -23.32 5.43
C VAL A 98 1.71 -22.51 5.04
N GLY A 99 1.41 -21.46 5.77
CA GLY A 99 0.23 -20.63 5.57
C GLY A 99 0.14 -20.00 4.18
N TYR A 100 1.28 -19.77 3.52
CA TYR A 100 1.30 -19.28 2.13
C TYR A 100 0.51 -20.18 1.15
N ILE A 101 0.42 -21.49 1.40
CA ILE A 101 -0.43 -22.40 0.62
C ILE A 101 -1.91 -22.08 0.85
N HIS A 102 -2.29 -21.86 2.11
CA HIS A 102 -3.66 -21.52 2.47
C HIS A 102 -4.06 -20.12 1.96
N PHE A 103 -3.09 -19.20 1.93
CA PHE A 103 -3.31 -17.89 1.31
C PHE A 103 -3.65 -18.05 -0.18
N GLU A 104 -2.82 -18.79 -0.93
CA GLU A 104 -3.03 -19.00 -2.37
C GLU A 104 -4.36 -19.70 -2.68
N GLU A 105 -4.77 -20.67 -1.86
CA GLU A 105 -6.05 -21.36 -1.99
C GLU A 105 -7.27 -20.43 -1.79
N LEU A 106 -7.18 -19.46 -0.89
CA LEU A 106 -8.32 -18.65 -0.46
C LEU A 106 -8.35 -17.25 -1.06
N PHE A 107 -7.21 -16.69 -1.39
CA PHE A 107 -7.05 -15.31 -1.88
C PHE A 107 -6.38 -15.23 -3.26
N GLY A 108 -5.82 -16.32 -3.77
CA GLY A 108 -5.15 -16.35 -5.07
C GLY A 108 -3.68 -15.93 -5.01
N LEU A 109 -3.21 -15.25 -6.04
CA LEU A 109 -1.79 -14.90 -6.17
C LEU A 109 -1.32 -13.96 -5.07
N ARG A 110 -0.14 -14.25 -4.51
CA ARG A 110 0.51 -13.41 -3.49
C ARG A 110 1.09 -12.10 -4.06
N ASN A 111 1.33 -12.08 -5.37
CA ASN A 111 1.69 -10.88 -6.12
C ASN A 111 0.61 -10.60 -7.14
N ASN A 112 0.13 -9.37 -7.18
CA ASN A 112 -0.97 -9.00 -8.05
C ASN A 112 -0.83 -7.57 -8.56
N VAL A 113 -1.54 -7.25 -9.64
CA VAL A 113 -1.57 -5.91 -10.23
C VAL A 113 -3.02 -5.55 -10.50
N LEU A 114 -3.45 -4.44 -9.93
CA LEU A 114 -4.75 -3.83 -10.20
C LEU A 114 -4.55 -2.54 -11.01
N LYS A 115 -5.26 -2.40 -12.11
CA LYS A 115 -5.30 -1.17 -12.90
C LYS A 115 -6.72 -0.67 -12.96
N ILE A 116 -6.93 0.55 -12.51
CA ILE A 116 -8.17 1.31 -12.66
C ILE A 116 -7.84 2.65 -13.33
N PRO A 117 -8.82 3.38 -13.86
CA PRO A 117 -8.56 4.68 -14.48
C PRO A 117 -7.75 5.61 -13.56
N GLY A 118 -6.58 6.05 -14.02
CA GLY A 118 -5.70 6.97 -13.32
C GLY A 118 -4.85 6.38 -12.19
N VAL A 119 -5.00 5.09 -11.83
CA VAL A 119 -4.23 4.47 -10.73
C VAL A 119 -3.80 3.05 -11.08
N THR A 120 -2.54 2.73 -10.83
CA THR A 120 -2.02 1.35 -10.84
C THR A 120 -1.52 0.98 -9.46
N ILE A 121 -2.01 -0.15 -8.93
CA ILE A 121 -1.59 -0.71 -7.66
C ILE A 121 -0.90 -2.04 -7.92
N VAL A 122 0.34 -2.15 -7.46
CA VAL A 122 1.10 -3.40 -7.47
C VAL A 122 1.14 -3.93 -6.05
N GLY A 123 0.55 -5.09 -5.82
CA GLY A 123 0.64 -5.83 -4.57
C GLY A 123 1.79 -6.83 -4.62
N LEU A 124 2.66 -6.81 -3.63
CA LEU A 124 3.87 -7.64 -3.61
C LEU A 124 4.04 -8.34 -2.26
N ASP A 125 4.17 -9.66 -2.31
CA ASP A 125 4.55 -10.46 -1.16
C ASP A 125 6.01 -10.22 -0.78
N THR A 126 6.23 -9.81 0.45
CA THR A 126 7.57 -9.61 1.03
C THR A 126 7.87 -10.61 2.13
N SER A 127 6.97 -11.55 2.39
CA SER A 127 7.14 -12.55 3.44
C SER A 127 8.04 -13.70 3.00
N GLU A 128 8.72 -14.29 3.96
CA GLU A 128 9.48 -15.53 3.80
C GLU A 128 8.94 -16.55 4.82
N PRO A 129 8.85 -17.85 4.47
CA PRO A 129 8.30 -18.86 5.35
C PRO A 129 8.97 -18.88 6.73
N ASP A 130 8.18 -18.77 7.78
CA ASP A 130 8.59 -18.82 9.20
C ASP A 130 9.60 -17.74 9.63
N LEU A 131 9.74 -16.64 8.83
CA LEU A 131 10.58 -15.49 9.18
C LEU A 131 9.75 -14.26 9.46
N ASP A 132 10.19 -13.43 10.42
CA ASP A 132 9.56 -12.14 10.72
C ASP A 132 10.12 -10.97 9.87
N SER A 133 11.22 -11.19 9.17
CA SER A 133 11.82 -10.22 8.25
C SER A 133 11.25 -10.34 6.86
N GLY A 134 11.21 -9.22 6.13
CA GLY A 134 10.72 -9.18 4.77
C GLY A 134 11.82 -8.99 3.74
N ARG A 135 11.55 -9.46 2.53
CA ARG A 135 12.42 -9.28 1.37
C ARG A 135 11.61 -9.17 0.10
N ILE A 136 12.02 -8.29 -0.81
CA ILE A 136 11.46 -8.22 -2.17
C ILE A 136 12.22 -9.17 -3.11
N GLY A 137 13.54 -9.07 -3.12
CA GLY A 137 14.40 -9.88 -3.98
C GLY A 137 14.66 -9.21 -5.35
N ARG A 138 15.92 -9.30 -5.80
CA ARG A 138 16.36 -8.67 -7.06
C ARG A 138 15.62 -9.18 -8.28
N GLU A 139 15.14 -10.40 -8.23
CA GLU A 139 14.37 -11.04 -9.29
C GLU A 139 13.03 -10.34 -9.56
N ARG A 140 12.49 -9.62 -8.55
CA ARG A 140 11.22 -8.89 -8.65
C ARG A 140 11.38 -7.42 -9.03
N TYR A 141 12.60 -6.87 -8.98
CA TYR A 141 12.83 -5.46 -9.34
C TYR A 141 12.49 -5.20 -10.80
N ARG A 142 12.91 -6.09 -11.70
CA ARG A 142 12.55 -5.99 -13.11
C ARG A 142 11.04 -6.06 -13.33
N TRP A 143 10.35 -6.94 -12.63
CA TRP A 143 8.90 -7.05 -12.68
C TRP A 143 8.20 -5.76 -12.20
N LEU A 144 8.69 -5.13 -11.14
CA LEU A 144 8.20 -3.82 -10.67
C LEU A 144 8.44 -2.74 -11.74
N GLU A 145 9.62 -2.69 -12.32
CA GLU A 145 9.96 -1.74 -13.38
C GLU A 145 9.04 -1.89 -14.59
N GLU A 146 8.82 -3.12 -15.06
CA GLU A 146 7.93 -3.42 -16.19
C GLU A 146 6.51 -2.94 -15.93
N HIS A 147 5.99 -3.10 -14.71
CA HIS A 147 4.62 -2.69 -14.40
C HIS A 147 4.47 -1.18 -14.18
N PHE A 148 5.46 -0.52 -13.60
CA PHE A 148 5.39 0.91 -13.32
C PHE A 148 5.87 1.79 -14.49
N SER A 149 6.77 1.31 -15.36
CA SER A 149 7.31 2.11 -16.47
C SER A 149 6.28 2.40 -17.58
N ILE A 150 5.34 1.48 -17.78
CA ILE A 150 4.31 1.58 -18.85
C ILE A 150 2.99 2.20 -18.36
N THR A 151 2.97 2.71 -17.14
CA THR A 151 1.73 3.19 -16.52
C THR A 151 1.75 4.70 -16.42
N ASP A 152 0.73 5.32 -16.99
CA ASP A 152 0.38 6.71 -16.71
C ASP A 152 -0.48 6.80 -15.44
N GLY A 153 -0.49 7.97 -14.79
CA GLY A 153 -1.26 8.18 -13.57
C GLY A 153 -0.48 7.84 -12.29
N ILE A 154 -1.22 7.67 -11.20
CA ILE A 154 -0.67 7.45 -9.85
C ILE A 154 -0.25 5.99 -9.68
N LYS A 155 0.96 5.78 -9.20
CA LYS A 155 1.60 4.48 -9.02
C LYS A 155 1.71 4.14 -7.54
N ILE A 156 1.14 3.01 -7.15
CA ILE A 156 1.07 2.58 -5.75
C ILE A 156 1.69 1.20 -5.61
N LEU A 157 2.64 1.05 -4.69
CA LEU A 157 3.14 -0.24 -4.24
C LEU A 157 2.49 -0.61 -2.91
N ALA A 158 1.86 -1.78 -2.82
CA ALA A 158 1.34 -2.36 -1.59
C ALA A 158 2.23 -3.55 -1.18
N LEU A 159 2.73 -3.53 0.04
CA LEU A 159 3.57 -4.58 0.61
C LEU A 159 3.33 -4.67 2.13
N HIS A 160 3.72 -5.77 2.77
CA HIS A 160 3.53 -5.90 4.21
C HIS A 160 4.64 -5.23 5.01
N HIS A 161 5.89 -5.62 4.78
CA HIS A 161 7.04 -5.09 5.51
C HIS A 161 7.36 -3.65 5.07
N HIS A 162 7.55 -2.77 6.05
CA HIS A 162 7.85 -1.35 5.79
C HIS A 162 9.26 -1.16 5.20
N LEU A 163 9.43 -0.16 4.36
CA LEU A 163 10.72 0.17 3.72
C LEU A 163 11.53 1.18 4.53
N LEU A 164 10.87 1.98 5.37
CA LEU A 164 11.50 3.00 6.21
C LEU A 164 11.20 2.72 7.68
N PRO A 165 12.12 3.03 8.60
CA PRO A 165 11.91 2.88 10.03
C PRO A 165 10.64 3.58 10.51
N VAL A 166 9.87 2.92 11.38
CA VAL A 166 8.69 3.52 12.01
C VAL A 166 9.09 4.03 13.41
N PRO A 167 9.04 5.36 13.65
CA PRO A 167 9.49 5.93 14.92
C PRO A 167 8.74 5.34 16.12
N GLY A 168 9.45 5.14 17.23
CA GLY A 168 8.88 4.61 18.47
C GLY A 168 8.67 3.09 18.50
N THR A 169 9.05 2.37 17.44
CA THR A 169 8.90 0.89 17.40
C THR A 169 10.14 0.12 17.86
N GLY A 170 11.19 0.81 18.29
CA GLY A 170 12.43 0.23 18.80
C GLY A 170 13.47 -0.03 17.71
N ARG A 171 14.31 -1.07 17.90
CA ARG A 171 15.34 -1.42 16.91
C ARG A 171 14.70 -1.95 15.63
N GLU A 172 15.16 -1.41 14.49
CA GLU A 172 14.68 -1.81 13.16
C GLU A 172 15.30 -3.16 12.71
N ARG A 173 14.78 -4.25 13.25
CA ARG A 173 15.20 -5.60 12.84
C ARG A 173 14.38 -6.17 11.69
N ASN A 174 13.16 -5.67 11.50
CA ASN A 174 12.15 -6.25 10.61
C ASN A 174 11.73 -5.25 9.52
N VAL A 175 12.60 -4.34 9.17
CA VAL A 175 12.54 -3.58 7.92
C VAL A 175 12.74 -4.58 6.77
N CYS A 176 12.18 -4.32 5.61
CA CYS A 176 12.45 -5.10 4.42
C CYS A 176 13.97 -5.13 4.18
N TYR A 177 14.55 -6.34 4.06
CA TYR A 177 16.01 -6.53 4.05
C TYR A 177 16.72 -5.74 2.95
N ASP A 178 16.09 -5.64 1.80
CA ASP A 178 16.58 -4.93 0.61
C ASP A 178 15.83 -3.61 0.36
N ALA A 179 15.41 -2.94 1.46
CA ALA A 179 14.64 -1.71 1.39
C ALA A 179 15.34 -0.59 0.63
N GLY A 180 16.67 -0.46 0.77
CA GLY A 180 17.46 0.55 0.06
C GLY A 180 17.41 0.39 -1.45
N ASP A 181 17.68 -0.84 -1.95
CA ASP A 181 17.63 -1.18 -3.37
C ASP A 181 16.19 -0.98 -3.90
N THR A 182 15.19 -1.37 -3.10
CA THR A 182 13.79 -1.19 -3.45
C THR A 182 13.43 0.28 -3.60
N LEU A 183 13.79 1.13 -2.62
CA LEU A 183 13.52 2.57 -2.68
C LEU A 183 14.16 3.20 -3.93
N GLN A 184 15.35 2.75 -4.33
CA GLN A 184 15.98 3.20 -5.58
C GLN A 184 15.12 2.83 -6.81
N VAL A 185 14.61 1.59 -6.88
CA VAL A 185 13.70 1.16 -7.96
C VAL A 185 12.44 2.01 -7.98
N LEU A 186 11.79 2.23 -6.83
CA LEU A 186 10.55 3.02 -6.72
C LEU A 186 10.75 4.47 -7.16
N THR A 187 11.83 5.09 -6.73
CA THR A 187 12.17 6.47 -7.13
C THR A 187 12.41 6.56 -8.65
N ARG A 188 13.17 5.62 -9.21
CA ARG A 188 13.45 5.57 -10.65
C ARG A 188 12.21 5.34 -11.50
N THR A 189 11.28 4.50 -11.05
CA THR A 189 10.02 4.20 -11.76
C THR A 189 8.92 5.22 -11.46
N GLY A 190 9.19 6.16 -10.56
CA GLY A 190 8.28 7.24 -10.20
C GLY A 190 7.03 6.73 -9.47
N VAL A 191 7.18 5.83 -8.50
CA VAL A 191 6.10 5.43 -7.60
C VAL A 191 5.74 6.62 -6.69
N ASP A 192 4.45 6.86 -6.52
CA ASP A 192 3.93 8.00 -5.76
C ASP A 192 3.63 7.63 -4.31
N LEU A 193 3.17 6.39 -4.08
CA LEU A 193 2.73 5.94 -2.76
C LEU A 193 3.15 4.49 -2.49
N VAL A 194 3.64 4.24 -1.29
CA VAL A 194 3.82 2.89 -0.72
C VAL A 194 2.84 2.72 0.43
N LEU A 195 2.09 1.62 0.42
CA LEU A 195 1.21 1.18 1.50
C LEU A 195 1.81 -0.04 2.19
N SER A 196 1.94 -0.01 3.51
CA SER A 196 2.52 -1.11 4.31
C SER A 196 1.85 -1.28 5.66
N GLY A 197 2.17 -2.37 6.38
CA GLY A 197 1.69 -2.69 7.73
C GLY A 197 2.80 -3.07 8.70
N HIS A 198 2.67 -4.23 9.35
CA HIS A 198 3.68 -4.96 10.13
C HIS A 198 3.98 -4.43 11.54
N LYS A 199 4.13 -3.14 11.74
CA LYS A 199 4.54 -2.59 13.05
C LYS A 199 3.38 -2.25 13.97
N HIS A 200 2.15 -2.31 13.51
CA HIS A 200 0.93 -1.89 14.22
C HIS A 200 0.96 -0.41 14.67
N VAL A 201 1.93 0.35 14.16
CA VAL A 201 2.06 1.78 14.43
C VAL A 201 1.89 2.53 13.12
N PRO A 202 0.79 3.26 12.95
CA PRO A 202 0.55 4.02 11.74
C PRO A 202 1.53 5.19 11.66
N HIS A 203 2.18 5.35 10.53
CA HIS A 203 3.12 6.43 10.27
C HIS A 203 3.15 6.83 8.81
N VAL A 204 3.52 8.06 8.52
CA VAL A 204 3.72 8.53 7.15
C VAL A 204 5.09 9.20 7.03
N TRP A 205 5.84 8.74 6.05
CA TRP A 205 7.05 9.39 5.59
C TRP A 205 6.83 10.05 4.23
N ARG A 206 7.50 11.16 4.00
CA ARG A 206 7.69 11.71 2.66
C ARG A 206 9.18 11.72 2.35
N LEU A 207 9.55 11.02 1.29
CA LEU A 207 10.91 10.94 0.78
C LEU A 207 10.91 11.52 -0.64
N GLU A 208 11.28 12.78 -0.79
CA GLU A 208 11.14 13.53 -2.04
C GLU A 208 9.70 13.52 -2.57
N ASP A 209 9.45 12.88 -3.71
CA ASP A 209 8.13 12.75 -4.34
C ASP A 209 7.40 11.46 -3.94
N LEU A 210 8.04 10.56 -3.18
CA LEU A 210 7.48 9.31 -2.68
C LEU A 210 6.84 9.50 -1.30
N VAL A 211 5.58 9.10 -1.16
CA VAL A 211 4.89 8.99 0.14
C VAL A 211 4.93 7.53 0.59
N VAL A 212 5.36 7.27 1.81
CA VAL A 212 5.35 5.92 2.41
C VAL A 212 4.41 5.94 3.61
N SER A 213 3.29 5.23 3.51
CA SER A 213 2.25 5.17 4.53
C SER A 213 2.17 3.77 5.13
N THR A 214 2.47 3.68 6.43
CA THR A 214 2.28 2.45 7.20
C THR A 214 0.94 2.51 7.92
N ALA A 215 0.13 1.45 7.80
CA ALA A 215 -1.11 1.32 8.56
C ALA A 215 -0.83 0.86 10.00
N GLY A 216 -1.78 1.12 10.88
CA GLY A 216 -1.88 0.42 12.15
C GLY A 216 -2.55 -0.94 11.99
N THR A 217 -2.73 -1.66 13.10
CA THR A 217 -3.62 -2.83 13.08
C THR A 217 -5.09 -2.38 13.02
N THR A 218 -5.88 -3.04 12.19
CA THR A 218 -7.30 -2.71 12.04
C THR A 218 -8.14 -3.30 13.17
N SER A 219 -7.79 -4.47 13.66
CA SER A 219 -8.64 -5.29 14.52
C SER A 219 -7.93 -5.96 15.70
N SER A 220 -6.66 -5.68 15.94
CA SER A 220 -5.93 -6.30 17.04
C SER A 220 -5.64 -5.28 18.15
N LEU A 221 -5.74 -5.72 19.41
CA LEU A 221 -5.26 -4.96 20.57
C LEU A 221 -3.77 -5.17 20.85
N ARG A 222 -3.06 -5.93 20.00
CA ARG A 222 -1.59 -6.03 20.05
C ARG A 222 -0.98 -4.74 19.47
N VAL A 223 -1.14 -3.66 20.20
CA VAL A 223 -0.70 -2.31 19.82
C VAL A 223 0.53 -1.89 20.62
N ARG A 224 1.21 -0.86 20.15
CA ARG A 224 2.39 -0.28 20.82
C ARG A 224 2.05 1.08 21.41
N GLY A 225 2.41 1.27 22.68
CA GLY A 225 2.19 2.53 23.38
C GLY A 225 0.70 2.88 23.48
N LYS A 226 0.35 4.11 23.11
CA LYS A 226 -1.03 4.64 23.13
C LYS A 226 -1.73 4.58 21.77
N VAL A 227 -1.18 3.85 20.80
CA VAL A 227 -1.78 3.69 19.48
C VAL A 227 -3.09 2.91 19.62
N LYS A 228 -4.12 3.34 18.90
CA LYS A 228 -5.41 2.64 18.83
C LYS A 228 -5.49 1.86 17.52
N PRO A 229 -6.27 0.75 17.47
CA PRO A 229 -6.60 0.11 16.21
C PRO A 229 -7.16 1.11 15.21
N CYS A 230 -6.65 1.09 13.98
CA CYS A 230 -7.02 2.06 12.95
C CYS A 230 -6.70 1.53 11.55
N TYR A 231 -7.28 2.18 10.56
CA TYR A 231 -7.00 1.98 9.14
C TYR A 231 -6.85 3.32 8.44
N ASN A 232 -6.32 3.32 7.23
CA ASN A 232 -6.14 4.55 6.46
C ASN A 232 -7.17 4.63 5.33
N VAL A 233 -7.53 5.86 4.95
CA VAL A 233 -8.28 6.16 3.72
C VAL A 233 -7.45 7.15 2.93
N VAL A 234 -7.09 6.76 1.72
CA VAL A 234 -6.37 7.62 0.76
C VAL A 234 -7.37 8.16 -0.24
N MET A 235 -7.42 9.46 -0.39
CA MET A 235 -8.23 10.15 -1.39
C MET A 235 -7.30 10.84 -2.39
N LEU A 236 -7.46 10.49 -3.65
CA LEU A 236 -6.71 11.03 -4.78
C LEU A 236 -7.66 11.86 -5.63
N GLU A 237 -7.37 13.13 -5.83
CA GLU A 237 -8.16 14.05 -6.67
C GLU A 237 -7.21 14.74 -7.64
N GLY A 238 -7.12 14.24 -8.87
CA GLY A 238 -6.05 14.64 -9.79
C GLY A 238 -4.68 14.40 -9.14
N LYS A 239 -3.91 15.46 -8.96
CA LYS A 239 -2.60 15.44 -8.29
C LYS A 239 -2.66 15.64 -6.77
N ARG A 240 -3.82 15.88 -6.18
CA ARG A 240 -3.94 16.03 -4.73
C ARG A 240 -4.10 14.68 -4.05
N MET A 241 -3.26 14.43 -3.04
CA MET A 241 -3.35 13.25 -2.18
C MET A 241 -3.70 13.67 -0.75
N ARG A 242 -4.74 13.08 -0.20
CA ARG A 242 -5.09 13.20 1.21
C ARG A 242 -5.12 11.82 1.85
N ILE A 243 -4.55 11.69 3.04
CA ILE A 243 -4.58 10.45 3.82
C ILE A 243 -5.25 10.75 5.15
N TYR A 244 -6.35 10.06 5.41
CA TYR A 244 -7.05 10.08 6.68
C TYR A 244 -6.73 8.79 7.44
N ARG A 245 -6.55 8.92 8.75
CA ARG A 245 -6.53 7.79 9.67
C ARG A 245 -7.89 7.68 10.33
N LYS A 246 -8.53 6.52 10.17
CA LYS A 246 -9.84 6.24 10.74
C LYS A 246 -9.72 5.25 11.89
N TYR A 247 -10.49 5.48 12.91
CA TYR A 247 -10.56 4.64 14.11
C TYR A 247 -11.94 4.01 14.17
N PRO A 248 -12.08 2.67 14.13
CA PRO A 248 -13.38 2.01 14.26
C PRO A 248 -14.13 2.52 15.51
N PHE A 249 -15.42 2.82 15.36
CA PHE A 249 -16.28 3.45 16.38
C PHE A 249 -15.91 4.89 16.81
N ALA A 250 -14.84 5.45 16.26
CA ALA A 250 -14.41 6.82 16.59
C ALA A 250 -14.32 7.66 15.31
N GLY A 251 -13.75 8.79 15.38
CA GLY A 251 -13.62 9.69 14.24
C GLY A 251 -12.47 9.34 13.29
N GLN A 252 -11.99 10.36 12.61
CA GLN A 252 -10.83 10.29 11.73
C GLN A 252 -9.98 11.55 11.90
N ASP A 253 -8.69 11.41 11.63
CA ASP A 253 -7.73 12.50 11.57
C ASP A 253 -7.19 12.65 10.15
N LEU A 254 -7.10 13.88 9.65
CA LEU A 254 -6.36 14.17 8.40
C LEU A 254 -4.86 14.16 8.72
N ILE A 255 -4.12 13.23 8.12
CA ILE A 255 -2.69 13.04 8.37
C ILE A 255 -1.84 13.67 7.27
N VAL A 256 -2.29 13.58 6.03
CA VAL A 256 -1.59 14.10 4.85
C VAL A 256 -2.55 14.89 3.99
N ASP A 257 -2.11 16.05 3.53
CA ASP A 257 -2.75 16.84 2.47
C ASP A 257 -1.63 17.47 1.65
N LEU A 258 -1.40 16.96 0.46
CA LEU A 258 -0.31 17.42 -0.39
C LEU A 258 -0.67 17.33 -1.89
N MET A 259 0.08 18.11 -2.68
CA MET A 259 0.08 17.99 -4.13
C MET A 259 1.26 17.10 -4.56
N LEU A 260 0.98 16.11 -5.39
CA LEU A 260 2.01 15.32 -6.05
C LEU A 260 2.67 16.20 -7.12
N ASN A 261 3.99 16.31 -7.06
CA ASN A 261 4.76 17.14 -8.00
C ASN A 261 4.91 16.42 -9.35
N GLU A 262 5.27 17.19 -10.38
CA GLU A 262 5.84 16.61 -11.60
C GLU A 262 7.15 15.91 -11.25
N LYS A 263 7.26 14.62 -11.66
CA LYS A 263 8.38 13.76 -11.30
C LYS A 263 9.68 14.35 -11.82
N ARG A 264 10.59 14.68 -10.92
CA ARG A 264 11.95 15.07 -11.26
C ARG A 264 12.79 13.82 -11.45
N HIS A 265 13.28 13.60 -12.67
CA HIS A 265 14.27 12.52 -12.90
C HIS A 265 15.57 12.86 -12.16
N CYS A 266 15.86 12.12 -11.09
CA CYS A 266 17.16 12.16 -10.47
C CYS A 266 18.16 11.48 -11.41
N LYS A 267 19.23 12.16 -11.79
CA LYS A 267 20.31 11.56 -12.60
C LYS A 267 21.18 10.68 -11.70
N TRP A 268 20.85 9.41 -11.65
CA TRP A 268 21.58 8.41 -10.83
C TRP A 268 22.90 7.94 -11.45
N ASP A 269 23.21 8.32 -12.68
CA ASP A 269 24.41 7.88 -13.44
C ASP A 269 25.74 8.09 -12.68
N ARG A 270 25.80 9.08 -11.79
CA ARG A 270 27.00 9.33 -10.96
C ARG A 270 27.18 8.32 -9.84
N VAL A 271 26.09 7.91 -9.20
CA VAL A 271 26.16 7.01 -8.03
C VAL A 271 26.48 5.58 -8.48
N GLU A 272 25.94 5.13 -9.60
CA GLU A 272 26.26 3.81 -10.18
C GLU A 272 27.74 3.71 -10.60
N ALA A 273 28.30 4.77 -11.15
CA ALA A 273 29.72 4.83 -11.53
C ALA A 273 30.65 4.86 -10.29
N GLU A 274 30.29 5.56 -9.24
CA GLU A 274 31.09 5.67 -8.00
C GLU A 274 31.03 4.40 -7.14
N LEU A 275 29.91 3.68 -7.13
CA LEU A 275 29.75 2.42 -6.40
C LEU A 275 30.25 1.19 -7.18
N GLY A 276 30.77 1.36 -8.39
CA GLY A 276 31.30 0.27 -9.20
C GLY A 276 30.25 -0.77 -9.64
N VAL A 277 28.97 -0.41 -9.58
CA VAL A 277 27.88 -1.24 -10.08
C VAL A 277 27.91 -1.20 -11.60
N ARG A 278 28.46 -2.25 -12.23
CA ARG A 278 28.43 -2.37 -13.68
C ARG A 278 26.99 -2.60 -14.13
N PRO A 279 26.48 -1.88 -15.16
CA PRO A 279 25.23 -2.24 -15.78
C PRO A 279 25.37 -3.68 -16.30
N ASN A 280 24.40 -4.52 -15.96
CA ASN A 280 24.38 -5.93 -16.39
C ASN A 280 24.54 -6.01 -17.92
N GLN A 281 25.58 -6.73 -18.35
CA GLN A 281 25.71 -7.25 -19.71
C GLN A 281 24.71 -8.36 -19.93
#